data_d3b54621815757cdb9c0035985b589bd
#
_entry.id   d3b54621815757cdb9c0035985b589bd
#
_cell.length_a   1.000
_cell.length_b   1.000
_cell.length_c   1.000
_cell.angle_alpha   90.00
_cell.angle_beta   90.00
_cell.angle_gamma   90.00
#
_symmetry.space_group_name_H-M   'P 1'
#
loop_
_entity.id
_entity.type
_entity.pdbx_description
1 polymer ?
#
loop_
_entity_poly.entity_id
_entity_poly.type
_entity_poly.pdbx_seq_one_letter_code
_entity_poly.pdbx_strand_id
1 'polypeptide(L)'
;MDGFCLIRRGIVATLPAFCLLAMGASSRGAERVIDAAKSPTTIVEAQQLNAPTAFETAQAERVLAAQIELERTLSAFRALLARQGADSEAGWLTYLHLNEFAAALDGDPAARIRAIDDLRLRMRTNIVGLEEPEAVDFRAAAARYREQLKLAAPGGEQRVREAAEFVRAALKDATLVDPATADRLGIAVGILEQAEQNLDLVEAARSRWAYPNAVVHVDTGFVAQYIERDVADYRMQQATILGTQTRGPASTKGRLELITVPNDQAAQFELRMGGSTLSAGNVGRNGPAVIYSSSRSQFQGSKSLFIHPQWGLADRPASVRTNASIGIKRIEVETRVLPNLLQPVAERAAWNKAGESQAAVTQEVERLTSRRIEERFEAEIAEPLRTAQDYFREYMLVRPMRFDEVPAVVSRSTADYFEVGMRQMTRAQVAAEGGPPAFAETTKVGAALHQSLFNNASARALFADPTLTDERVERYCQIVTMSVPPELRVFSNSKPWSLVIDLERPSTMKFDDGVANVTIHTLQWMLGDKQYTRAVDIHFAYRVENSRLGMLFTRVGEVRVTAADGRPWTADEASQLVPFILAKSNAMFQEQGRFSSLILPRGEGFGPLGQITLGQVQCDNGWFVIGYQ
;
A
#
# COMPACT_ATOMS: atom_id res chain seq x y z
N MET A 1 -12.70 17.95 5.16
CA MET A 1 -11.47 18.66 5.53
C MET A 1 -10.25 17.74 5.61
N ASP A 2 -10.43 16.44 5.49
CA ASP A 2 -9.37 15.43 5.77
C ASP A 2 -8.55 14.94 4.57
N GLY A 3 -8.94 15.26 3.35
CA GLY A 3 -8.21 14.82 2.14
C GLY A 3 -6.88 15.54 1.87
N PHE A 4 -6.66 16.69 2.47
CA PHE A 4 -5.52 17.58 2.20
C PHE A 4 -4.32 17.41 3.12
N CYS A 5 -4.55 16.88 4.30
CA CYS A 5 -3.47 16.42 5.16
C CYS A 5 -2.66 15.30 4.46
N LEU A 6 -3.26 14.65 3.46
CA LEU A 6 -2.67 13.55 2.70
C LEU A 6 -1.65 13.98 1.64
N ILE A 7 -1.76 15.15 1.00
CA ILE A 7 -0.74 15.56 0.00
C ILE A 7 0.52 16.10 0.70
N ARG A 8 0.39 16.86 1.77
CA ARG A 8 1.53 17.24 2.62
C ARG A 8 2.09 16.04 3.39
N ARG A 9 1.22 15.11 3.81
CA ARG A 9 1.59 13.81 4.37
C ARG A 9 1.86 12.79 3.26
N GLY A 10 1.31 12.93 2.06
CA GLY A 10 1.47 12.01 0.95
C GLY A 10 2.84 12.08 0.26
N ILE A 11 3.37 13.25 -0.04
CA ILE A 11 4.70 13.37 -0.71
C ILE A 11 5.84 13.46 0.31
N VAL A 12 5.60 14.01 1.51
CA VAL A 12 6.61 14.16 2.58
C VAL A 12 6.49 13.10 3.66
N ALA A 13 5.32 12.49 3.86
CA ALA A 13 5.05 11.46 4.85
C ALA A 13 4.82 10.07 4.26
N THR A 14 4.85 9.88 2.96
CA THR A 14 4.78 8.53 2.37
C THR A 14 6.02 7.71 2.69
N LEU A 15 7.20 8.29 2.79
CA LEU A 15 8.39 7.53 3.16
C LEU A 15 8.38 7.06 4.64
N PRO A 16 8.18 7.91 5.66
CA PRO A 16 8.07 7.42 7.05
C PRO A 16 6.77 6.66 7.32
N ALA A 17 5.65 7.07 6.69
CA ALA A 17 4.41 6.34 6.78
C ALA A 17 4.49 4.97 6.11
N PHE A 18 5.23 4.82 5.00
CA PHE A 18 5.47 3.52 4.37
C PHE A 18 6.32 2.60 5.27
N CYS A 19 7.27 3.13 6.03
CA CYS A 19 8.03 2.34 7.01
C CYS A 19 7.18 1.92 8.21
N LEU A 20 6.29 2.79 8.69
CA LEU A 20 5.28 2.47 9.71
C LEU A 20 4.13 1.64 9.14
N LEU A 21 3.82 1.79 7.85
CA LEU A 21 2.80 1.11 7.08
C LEU A 21 3.15 -0.32 6.71
N ALA A 22 4.44 -0.64 6.61
CA ALA A 22 4.88 -2.01 6.43
C ALA A 22 4.45 -2.94 7.59
N MET A 23 3.76 -2.42 8.60
CA MET A 23 3.36 -3.19 9.78
C MET A 23 1.83 -3.36 9.92
N GLY A 24 1.13 -3.94 8.96
CA GLY A 24 -0.22 -4.36 9.28
C GLY A 24 -1.17 -4.76 8.20
N ALA A 25 -1.66 -5.96 8.12
CA ALA A 25 -3.04 -6.35 7.90
C ALA A 25 -3.30 -7.81 7.60
N SER A 26 -4.46 -8.25 7.97
CA SER A 26 -5.03 -9.53 7.54
C SER A 26 -6.41 -9.31 6.91
N SER A 27 -6.69 -9.92 5.77
CA SER A 27 -8.04 -10.45 5.50
C SER A 27 -8.11 -11.34 4.27
N ARG A 28 -9.11 -12.23 4.27
CA ARG A 28 -9.38 -13.33 3.35
C ARG A 28 -9.92 -12.84 2.00
N GLY A 29 -9.49 -13.53 0.95
CA GLY A 29 -10.22 -13.66 -0.32
C GLY A 29 -9.59 -13.00 -1.51
N ALA A 30 -8.70 -13.71 -2.22
CA ALA A 30 -8.60 -13.73 -3.67
C ALA A 30 -7.55 -14.76 -4.09
N GLU A 31 -8.00 -15.97 -4.40
CA GLU A 31 -7.18 -16.94 -5.12
C GLU A 31 -7.14 -16.54 -6.61
N ARG A 32 -6.03 -16.01 -7.03
CA ARG A 32 -5.32 -16.21 -8.30
C ARG A 32 -4.06 -15.38 -8.26
N VAL A 33 -3.02 -15.94 -7.67
CA VAL A 33 -1.69 -15.33 -7.65
C VAL A 33 -0.96 -15.71 -8.92
N ILE A 34 -0.63 -14.72 -9.72
CA ILE A 34 0.48 -14.82 -10.65
C ILE A 34 1.73 -14.89 -9.77
N ASP A 35 2.47 -15.96 -9.92
CA ASP A 35 3.74 -16.23 -9.21
C ASP A 35 4.77 -15.14 -9.57
N ALA A 36 4.73 -14.00 -8.88
CA ALA A 36 5.59 -12.85 -9.13
C ALA A 36 7.03 -13.03 -8.59
N ALA A 37 7.32 -14.21 -8.04
CA ALA A 37 8.62 -14.53 -7.46
C ALA A 37 9.58 -15.24 -8.43
N LYS A 38 9.16 -15.53 -9.66
CA LYS A 38 10.10 -15.97 -10.69
C LYS A 38 10.65 -14.75 -11.40
N SER A 39 11.96 -14.51 -11.28
CA SER A 39 12.68 -13.66 -12.24
C SER A 39 12.14 -13.94 -13.63
N PRO A 40 11.85 -12.91 -14.46
CA PRO A 40 11.29 -13.09 -15.80
C PRO A 40 12.34 -13.68 -16.75
N THR A 41 12.77 -14.89 -16.52
CA THR A 41 13.65 -15.67 -17.39
C THR A 41 12.89 -16.82 -18.05
N THR A 42 11.59 -16.72 -18.18
CA THR A 42 10.90 -17.50 -19.19
C THR A 42 10.92 -16.65 -20.46
N ILE A 43 12.02 -16.79 -21.20
CA ILE A 43 12.09 -16.38 -22.61
C ILE A 43 10.88 -17.05 -23.26
N VAL A 44 9.86 -16.26 -23.61
CA VAL A 44 8.80 -16.71 -24.51
C VAL A 44 9.57 -17.25 -25.72
N GLU A 45 9.47 -18.55 -25.98
CA GLU A 45 10.27 -19.18 -27.03
C GLU A 45 10.04 -18.40 -28.32
N ALA A 46 11.11 -18.06 -29.02
CA ALA A 46 11.07 -17.25 -30.25
C ALA A 46 10.08 -17.81 -31.29
N GLN A 47 9.70 -19.07 -31.18
CA GLN A 47 8.69 -19.75 -31.98
C GLN A 47 7.27 -19.22 -31.69
N GLN A 48 6.90 -18.91 -30.43
CA GLN A 48 5.58 -18.38 -30.09
C GLN A 48 5.40 -16.94 -30.59
N LEU A 49 6.48 -16.13 -30.58
CA LEU A 49 6.45 -14.78 -31.11
C LEU A 49 6.33 -14.70 -32.64
N ASN A 50 6.63 -15.77 -33.35
CA ASN A 50 6.55 -15.85 -34.82
C ASN A 50 5.29 -16.57 -35.31
N ALA A 51 4.47 -17.14 -34.43
CA ALA A 51 3.20 -17.74 -34.81
C ALA A 51 2.25 -16.67 -35.43
N PRO A 52 1.50 -17.00 -36.49
CA PRO A 52 0.53 -16.08 -37.05
C PRO A 52 -0.49 -15.68 -35.98
N THR A 53 -0.94 -14.43 -36.02
CA THR A 53 -1.96 -13.93 -35.12
C THR A 53 -3.26 -14.70 -35.36
N ALA A 54 -3.57 -15.63 -34.49
CA ALA A 54 -4.84 -16.35 -34.54
C ALA A 54 -5.97 -15.38 -34.12
N PHE A 55 -7.04 -15.38 -34.88
CA PHE A 55 -8.27 -14.68 -34.52
C PHE A 55 -9.38 -15.71 -34.43
N GLU A 56 -9.95 -15.83 -33.25
CA GLU A 56 -11.18 -16.60 -33.07
C GLU A 56 -12.37 -15.68 -33.30
N THR A 57 -13.17 -15.99 -34.31
CA THR A 57 -14.38 -15.23 -34.64
C THR A 57 -15.27 -15.13 -33.39
N ALA A 58 -15.78 -13.93 -33.12
CA ALA A 58 -16.75 -13.73 -32.05
C ALA A 58 -17.99 -14.60 -32.31
N GLN A 59 -18.15 -15.61 -31.47
CA GLN A 59 -19.33 -16.46 -31.53
C GLN A 59 -20.47 -15.76 -30.79
N ALA A 60 -21.68 -15.78 -31.33
CA ALA A 60 -22.86 -15.23 -30.64
C ALA A 60 -23.03 -15.80 -29.23
N GLU A 61 -22.62 -17.05 -29.03
CA GLU A 61 -22.60 -17.73 -27.73
C GLU A 61 -21.65 -17.04 -26.70
N ARG A 62 -20.49 -16.54 -27.11
CA ARG A 62 -19.58 -15.81 -26.20
C ARG A 62 -20.14 -14.45 -25.78
N VAL A 63 -20.77 -13.75 -26.72
CA VAL A 63 -21.45 -12.46 -26.42
C VAL A 63 -22.59 -12.71 -25.44
N LEU A 64 -23.39 -13.76 -25.67
CA LEU A 64 -24.48 -14.14 -24.80
C LEU A 64 -23.99 -14.58 -23.41
N ALA A 65 -22.93 -15.39 -23.34
CA ALA A 65 -22.34 -15.81 -22.09
C ALA A 65 -21.83 -14.61 -21.27
N ALA A 66 -21.16 -13.65 -21.91
CA ALA A 66 -20.71 -12.43 -21.26
C ALA A 66 -21.87 -11.54 -20.79
N GLN A 67 -22.99 -11.51 -21.52
CA GLN A 67 -24.21 -10.82 -21.10
C GLN A 67 -24.83 -11.49 -19.87
N ILE A 68 -24.99 -12.81 -19.88
CA ILE A 68 -25.52 -13.58 -18.74
C ILE A 68 -24.68 -13.35 -17.48
N GLU A 69 -23.35 -13.34 -17.63
CA GLU A 69 -22.44 -13.07 -16.51
C GLU A 69 -22.58 -11.64 -15.99
N LEU A 70 -22.76 -10.65 -16.88
CA LEU A 70 -23.02 -9.27 -16.48
C LEU A 70 -24.33 -9.16 -15.68
N GLU A 71 -25.42 -9.78 -16.15
CA GLU A 71 -26.72 -9.77 -15.49
C GLU A 71 -26.66 -10.47 -14.11
N ARG A 72 -25.93 -11.59 -14.04
CA ARG A 72 -25.68 -12.30 -12.77
C ARG A 72 -24.94 -11.42 -11.76
N THR A 73 -23.86 -10.78 -12.18
CA THR A 73 -23.04 -9.92 -11.30
C THR A 73 -23.77 -8.63 -10.94
N LEU A 74 -24.56 -8.04 -11.83
CA LEU A 74 -25.46 -6.93 -11.53
C LEU A 74 -26.47 -7.29 -10.44
N SER A 75 -27.07 -8.49 -10.55
CA SER A 75 -28.02 -8.98 -9.56
C SER A 75 -27.37 -9.18 -8.19
N ALA A 76 -26.13 -9.72 -8.15
CA ALA A 76 -25.36 -9.88 -6.93
C ALA A 76 -25.02 -8.51 -6.30
N PHE A 77 -24.60 -7.54 -7.12
CA PHE A 77 -24.30 -6.19 -6.67
C PHE A 77 -25.54 -5.47 -6.12
N ARG A 78 -26.71 -5.58 -6.78
CA ARG A 78 -27.97 -5.06 -6.26
C ARG A 78 -28.35 -5.69 -4.92
N ALA A 79 -28.16 -7.00 -4.77
CA ALA A 79 -28.39 -7.67 -3.50
C ALA A 79 -27.45 -7.19 -2.38
N LEU A 80 -26.19 -6.85 -2.70
CA LEU A 80 -25.28 -6.18 -1.76
C LEU A 80 -25.85 -4.82 -1.32
N LEU A 81 -26.27 -3.97 -2.28
CA LEU A 81 -26.79 -2.65 -1.99
C LEU A 81 -28.04 -2.71 -1.10
N ALA A 82 -28.97 -3.63 -1.39
CA ALA A 82 -30.18 -3.83 -0.58
C ALA A 82 -29.86 -4.22 0.87
N ARG A 83 -28.76 -4.98 1.10
CA ARG A 83 -28.30 -5.30 2.47
C ARG A 83 -27.76 -4.10 3.24
N GLN A 84 -27.32 -3.04 2.55
CA GLN A 84 -26.80 -1.82 3.19
C GLN A 84 -27.90 -0.87 3.68
N GLY A 85 -29.17 -1.14 3.35
CA GLY A 85 -30.34 -0.33 3.74
C GLY A 85 -30.90 0.50 2.59
N ALA A 86 -32.20 0.83 2.68
CA ALA A 86 -32.95 1.45 1.60
C ALA A 86 -32.39 2.82 1.13
N ASP A 87 -31.93 3.65 2.05
CA ASP A 87 -31.38 4.97 1.72
C ASP A 87 -30.04 4.84 0.97
N SER A 88 -29.18 3.90 1.39
CA SER A 88 -27.92 3.59 0.72
C SER A 88 -28.17 3.02 -0.67
N GLU A 89 -29.10 2.08 -0.80
CA GLU A 89 -29.49 1.50 -2.10
C GLU A 89 -29.98 2.59 -3.05
N ALA A 90 -30.91 3.44 -2.63
CA ALA A 90 -31.44 4.52 -3.45
C ALA A 90 -30.34 5.50 -3.91
N GLY A 91 -29.40 5.83 -3.01
CA GLY A 91 -28.24 6.67 -3.31
C GLY A 91 -27.36 6.03 -4.41
N TRP A 92 -27.04 4.75 -4.28
CA TRP A 92 -26.23 4.01 -5.27
C TRP A 92 -26.93 3.87 -6.62
N LEU A 93 -28.24 3.50 -6.63
CA LEU A 93 -29.04 3.40 -7.85
C LEU A 93 -29.03 4.71 -8.65
N THR A 94 -29.16 5.84 -7.94
CA THR A 94 -29.12 7.18 -8.54
C THR A 94 -27.73 7.55 -9.01
N TYR A 95 -26.69 7.35 -8.20
CA TYR A 95 -25.31 7.72 -8.54
C TYR A 95 -24.78 6.95 -9.74
N LEU A 96 -25.00 5.64 -9.80
CA LEU A 96 -24.53 4.76 -10.86
C LEU A 96 -25.47 4.68 -12.06
N HIS A 97 -26.64 5.33 -12.01
CA HIS A 97 -27.70 5.24 -13.03
C HIS A 97 -28.06 3.79 -13.37
N LEU A 98 -28.16 2.91 -12.33
CA LEU A 98 -28.30 1.47 -12.53
C LEU A 98 -29.61 1.06 -13.21
N ASN A 99 -30.67 1.86 -13.11
CA ASN A 99 -31.94 1.58 -13.78
C ASN A 99 -31.85 1.91 -15.28
N GLU A 100 -31.25 3.03 -15.62
CA GLU A 100 -30.98 3.44 -16.99
C GLU A 100 -29.97 2.50 -17.66
N PHE A 101 -28.95 2.07 -16.92
CA PHE A 101 -28.01 1.06 -17.36
C PHE A 101 -28.70 -0.26 -17.69
N ALA A 102 -29.56 -0.77 -16.80
CA ALA A 102 -30.30 -2.01 -17.03
C ALA A 102 -31.22 -1.90 -18.26
N ALA A 103 -31.94 -0.79 -18.41
CA ALA A 103 -32.78 -0.55 -19.58
C ALA A 103 -31.97 -0.46 -20.90
N ALA A 104 -30.75 0.08 -20.85
CA ALA A 104 -29.88 0.17 -22.01
C ALA A 104 -29.36 -1.20 -22.48
N LEU A 105 -29.35 -2.22 -21.64
CA LEU A 105 -28.96 -3.59 -22.03
C LEU A 105 -29.93 -4.23 -23.04
N ASP A 106 -31.15 -3.75 -23.14
CA ASP A 106 -32.12 -4.17 -24.17
C ASP A 106 -31.95 -3.40 -25.50
N GLY A 107 -31.09 -2.38 -25.53
CA GLY A 107 -30.83 -1.55 -26.69
C GLY A 107 -29.92 -2.18 -27.75
N ASP A 108 -29.56 -1.39 -28.75
CA ASP A 108 -28.58 -1.78 -29.76
C ASP A 108 -27.15 -1.89 -29.16
N PRO A 109 -26.21 -2.56 -29.82
CA PRO A 109 -24.85 -2.74 -29.30
C PRO A 109 -24.10 -1.42 -28.99
N ALA A 110 -24.35 -0.35 -29.74
CA ALA A 110 -23.71 0.94 -29.52
C ALA A 110 -24.27 1.62 -28.26
N ALA A 111 -25.58 1.52 -28.02
CA ALA A 111 -26.23 1.99 -26.79
C ALA A 111 -25.72 1.24 -25.56
N ARG A 112 -25.58 -0.08 -25.66
CA ARG A 112 -25.01 -0.94 -24.60
C ARG A 112 -23.58 -0.52 -24.26
N ILE A 113 -22.71 -0.33 -25.26
CA ILE A 113 -21.33 0.10 -25.07
C ILE A 113 -21.28 1.44 -24.36
N ARG A 114 -22.08 2.44 -24.80
CA ARG A 114 -22.12 3.76 -24.13
C ARG A 114 -22.54 3.69 -22.68
N ALA A 115 -23.57 2.89 -22.37
CA ALA A 115 -24.04 2.70 -21.00
C ALA A 115 -22.97 2.04 -20.12
N ILE A 116 -22.24 1.06 -20.65
CA ILE A 116 -21.14 0.42 -19.93
C ILE A 116 -19.99 1.41 -19.70
N ASP A 117 -19.65 2.24 -20.69
CA ASP A 117 -18.59 3.23 -20.54
C ASP A 117 -18.95 4.28 -19.46
N ASP A 118 -20.19 4.78 -19.43
CA ASP A 118 -20.67 5.69 -18.39
C ASP A 118 -20.65 5.04 -17.01
N LEU A 119 -21.17 3.81 -16.88
CA LEU A 119 -21.12 3.05 -15.63
C LEU A 119 -19.69 2.87 -15.10
N ARG A 120 -18.76 2.42 -15.96
CA ARG A 120 -17.36 2.21 -15.58
C ARG A 120 -16.70 3.48 -15.10
N LEU A 121 -16.99 4.61 -15.75
CA LEU A 121 -16.48 5.92 -15.33
C LEU A 121 -16.97 6.29 -13.92
N ARG A 122 -18.25 6.01 -13.60
CA ARG A 122 -18.84 6.27 -12.26
C ARG A 122 -18.32 5.31 -11.20
N MET A 123 -18.04 4.06 -11.56
CA MET A 123 -17.52 3.05 -10.64
C MET A 123 -16.00 3.17 -10.35
N ARG A 124 -15.30 4.14 -10.91
CA ARG A 124 -13.85 4.37 -10.67
C ARG A 124 -13.64 5.62 -9.84
N THR A 125 -14.04 5.57 -8.57
CA THR A 125 -13.95 6.68 -7.62
C THR A 125 -13.62 6.18 -6.22
N ASN A 126 -13.13 7.05 -5.33
CA ASN A 126 -12.82 6.68 -3.95
C ASN A 126 -14.08 6.64 -3.06
N ILE A 127 -15.10 5.89 -3.48
CA ILE A 127 -16.33 5.69 -2.70
C ILE A 127 -16.26 4.31 -2.06
N VAL A 128 -16.44 4.27 -0.73
CA VAL A 128 -16.47 3.03 0.05
C VAL A 128 -17.61 2.12 -0.42
N GLY A 129 -17.30 0.85 -0.65
CA GLY A 129 -18.21 -0.15 -1.19
C GLY A 129 -17.90 -0.56 -2.64
N LEU A 130 -17.10 0.23 -3.38
CA LEU A 130 -16.65 -0.16 -4.72
C LEU A 130 -15.53 -1.20 -4.72
N GLU A 131 -14.91 -1.43 -3.58
CA GLU A 131 -13.94 -2.52 -3.32
C GLU A 131 -14.59 -3.86 -3.00
N GLU A 132 -15.90 -3.87 -2.72
CA GLU A 132 -16.59 -5.11 -2.40
C GLU A 132 -16.50 -6.10 -3.58
N PRO A 133 -16.37 -7.42 -3.31
CA PRO A 133 -16.21 -8.41 -4.37
C PRO A 133 -17.31 -8.33 -5.43
N GLU A 134 -18.56 -8.11 -5.03
CA GLU A 134 -19.70 -7.99 -5.94
C GLU A 134 -19.58 -6.77 -6.87
N ALA A 135 -19.01 -5.65 -6.37
CA ALA A 135 -18.76 -4.45 -7.19
C ALA A 135 -17.60 -4.66 -8.16
N VAL A 136 -16.52 -5.32 -7.70
CA VAL A 136 -15.35 -5.67 -8.50
C VAL A 136 -15.74 -6.64 -9.62
N ASP A 137 -16.47 -7.69 -9.29
CA ASP A 137 -16.95 -8.68 -10.26
C ASP A 137 -17.88 -8.05 -11.30
N PHE A 138 -18.78 -7.17 -10.86
CA PHE A 138 -19.69 -6.46 -11.76
C PHE A 138 -18.94 -5.57 -12.75
N ARG A 139 -17.93 -4.80 -12.31
CA ARG A 139 -17.07 -4.02 -13.20
C ARG A 139 -16.31 -4.89 -14.20
N ALA A 140 -15.78 -6.01 -13.73
CA ALA A 140 -15.04 -6.95 -14.58
C ALA A 140 -15.94 -7.58 -15.65
N ALA A 141 -17.15 -7.99 -15.27
CA ALA A 141 -18.15 -8.54 -16.21
C ALA A 141 -18.61 -7.49 -17.23
N ALA A 142 -18.84 -6.23 -16.79
CA ALA A 142 -19.18 -5.12 -17.68
C ALA A 142 -18.05 -4.84 -18.70
N ALA A 143 -16.80 -4.84 -18.26
CA ALA A 143 -15.66 -4.65 -19.14
C ALA A 143 -15.53 -5.79 -20.18
N ARG A 144 -15.70 -7.04 -19.76
CA ARG A 144 -15.68 -8.20 -20.65
C ARG A 144 -16.79 -8.15 -21.68
N TYR A 145 -18.04 -7.90 -21.24
CA TYR A 145 -19.17 -7.81 -22.16
C TYR A 145 -18.99 -6.72 -23.19
N ARG A 146 -18.50 -5.53 -22.79
CA ARG A 146 -18.17 -4.44 -23.69
C ARG A 146 -17.17 -4.86 -24.78
N GLU A 147 -16.10 -5.57 -24.42
CA GLU A 147 -15.10 -6.01 -25.38
C GLU A 147 -15.63 -7.10 -26.31
N GLN A 148 -16.49 -8.01 -25.84
CA GLN A 148 -17.16 -8.99 -26.68
C GLN A 148 -18.11 -8.31 -27.69
N LEU A 149 -18.85 -7.27 -27.28
CA LEU A 149 -19.67 -6.45 -28.19
C LEU A 149 -18.81 -5.76 -29.27
N LYS A 150 -17.66 -5.18 -28.88
CA LYS A 150 -16.73 -4.55 -29.81
C LYS A 150 -16.06 -5.55 -30.74
N LEU A 151 -15.79 -6.74 -30.27
CA LEU A 151 -15.25 -7.83 -31.07
C LEU A 151 -16.26 -8.31 -32.14
N ALA A 152 -17.54 -8.40 -31.78
CA ALA A 152 -18.61 -8.78 -32.69
C ALA A 152 -19.01 -7.67 -33.70
N ALA A 153 -18.63 -6.42 -33.43
CA ALA A 153 -18.93 -5.29 -34.31
C ALA A 153 -18.03 -5.27 -35.57
N PRO A 154 -18.46 -4.60 -36.67
CA PRO A 154 -17.61 -4.38 -37.82
C PRO A 154 -16.26 -3.75 -37.42
N GLY A 155 -15.15 -4.32 -37.88
CA GLY A 155 -13.79 -3.89 -37.53
C GLY A 155 -13.24 -4.50 -36.23
N GLY A 156 -14.01 -5.33 -35.50
CA GLY A 156 -13.56 -5.99 -34.27
C GLY A 156 -12.35 -6.90 -34.50
N GLU A 157 -12.36 -7.69 -35.58
CA GLU A 157 -11.23 -8.53 -35.99
C GLU A 157 -9.97 -7.68 -36.25
N GLN A 158 -10.08 -6.61 -37.02
CA GLN A 158 -8.96 -5.74 -37.33
C GLN A 158 -8.35 -5.12 -36.06
N ARG A 159 -9.20 -4.67 -35.15
CA ARG A 159 -8.78 -4.11 -33.86
C ARG A 159 -7.98 -5.12 -33.01
N VAL A 160 -8.42 -6.38 -32.95
CA VAL A 160 -7.72 -7.44 -32.23
C VAL A 160 -6.39 -7.80 -32.91
N ARG A 161 -6.37 -7.91 -34.25
CA ARG A 161 -5.14 -8.16 -35.00
C ARG A 161 -4.10 -7.05 -34.79
N GLU A 162 -4.51 -5.79 -34.87
CA GLU A 162 -3.63 -4.64 -34.61
C GLU A 162 -3.09 -4.66 -33.16
N ALA A 163 -3.94 -4.98 -32.19
CA ALA A 163 -3.51 -5.13 -30.80
C ALA A 163 -2.48 -6.27 -30.63
N ALA A 164 -2.72 -7.44 -31.22
CA ALA A 164 -1.81 -8.57 -31.14
C ALA A 164 -0.48 -8.32 -31.85
N GLU A 165 -0.51 -7.68 -33.03
CA GLU A 165 0.70 -7.28 -33.76
C GLU A 165 1.52 -6.27 -32.96
N PHE A 166 0.87 -5.28 -32.33
CA PHE A 166 1.53 -4.29 -31.51
C PHE A 166 2.18 -4.93 -30.27
N VAL A 167 1.47 -5.79 -29.55
CA VAL A 167 2.02 -6.53 -28.38
C VAL A 167 3.22 -7.38 -28.80
N ARG A 168 3.10 -8.10 -29.93
CA ARG A 168 4.18 -8.94 -30.47
C ARG A 168 5.41 -8.10 -30.85
N ALA A 169 5.22 -6.96 -31.49
CA ALA A 169 6.31 -6.04 -31.83
C ALA A 169 7.00 -5.53 -30.57
N ALA A 170 6.23 -5.09 -29.57
CA ALA A 170 6.76 -4.64 -28.29
C ALA A 170 7.53 -5.73 -27.53
N LEU A 171 7.09 -6.99 -27.60
CA LEU A 171 7.80 -8.13 -26.99
C LEU A 171 9.15 -8.42 -27.69
N LYS A 172 9.31 -8.09 -28.97
CA LYS A 172 10.56 -8.24 -29.72
C LYS A 172 11.56 -7.10 -29.49
N ASP A 173 11.06 -5.87 -29.40
CA ASP A 173 11.87 -4.64 -29.30
C ASP A 173 11.67 -3.99 -27.93
N ALA A 174 12.66 -3.95 -27.16
CA ALA A 174 12.54 -4.11 -25.77
C ALA A 174 12.52 -2.94 -24.80
N THR A 175 12.55 -1.69 -25.08
CA THR A 175 12.54 -0.67 -23.99
C THR A 175 11.34 0.25 -24.04
N LEU A 176 10.39 0.04 -23.10
CA LEU A 176 9.26 0.95 -22.88
C LEU A 176 9.69 2.20 -22.07
N VAL A 177 10.72 2.90 -22.52
CA VAL A 177 11.08 4.19 -21.90
C VAL A 177 10.11 5.30 -22.37
N ASP A 178 9.42 5.09 -23.50
CA ASP A 178 8.43 6.04 -24.00
C ASP A 178 7.04 5.80 -23.42
N PRO A 179 6.48 6.77 -22.64
CA PRO A 179 5.16 6.63 -22.01
C PRO A 179 4.01 6.40 -23.00
N ALA A 180 4.05 6.99 -24.21
CA ALA A 180 2.97 6.82 -25.19
C ALA A 180 2.95 5.39 -25.73
N THR A 181 4.12 4.77 -25.93
CA THR A 181 4.23 3.36 -26.30
C THR A 181 3.73 2.46 -25.19
N ALA A 182 4.08 2.74 -23.93
CA ALA A 182 3.60 2.00 -22.77
C ALA A 182 2.07 2.05 -22.62
N ASP A 183 1.47 3.22 -22.80
CA ASP A 183 0.03 3.43 -22.79
C ASP A 183 -0.68 2.60 -23.88
N ARG A 184 -0.19 2.70 -25.13
CA ARG A 184 -0.72 1.90 -26.24
C ARG A 184 -0.59 0.40 -25.98
N LEU A 185 0.53 -0.04 -25.39
CA LEU A 185 0.74 -1.44 -25.04
C LEU A 185 -0.26 -1.91 -23.99
N GLY A 186 -0.47 -1.13 -22.94
CA GLY A 186 -1.46 -1.43 -21.91
C GLY A 186 -2.87 -1.59 -22.49
N ILE A 187 -3.27 -0.66 -23.38
CA ILE A 187 -4.55 -0.73 -24.09
C ILE A 187 -4.63 -1.99 -24.94
N ALA A 188 -3.58 -2.32 -25.71
CA ALA A 188 -3.55 -3.50 -26.58
C ALA A 188 -3.64 -4.80 -25.78
N VAL A 189 -2.87 -4.92 -24.68
CA VAL A 189 -2.95 -6.07 -23.77
C VAL A 189 -4.35 -6.19 -23.18
N GLY A 190 -4.95 -5.07 -22.73
CA GLY A 190 -6.31 -5.05 -22.19
C GLY A 190 -7.38 -5.47 -23.22
N ILE A 191 -7.24 -5.10 -24.48
CA ILE A 191 -8.12 -5.55 -25.57
C ILE A 191 -8.03 -7.08 -25.71
N LEU A 192 -6.83 -7.64 -25.81
CA LEU A 192 -6.62 -9.07 -25.97
C LEU A 192 -7.15 -9.87 -24.76
N GLU A 193 -6.84 -9.43 -23.55
CA GLU A 193 -7.25 -10.07 -22.30
C GLU A 193 -8.78 -10.10 -22.17
N GLN A 194 -9.45 -8.96 -22.39
CA GLN A 194 -10.91 -8.86 -22.24
C GLN A 194 -11.69 -9.48 -23.41
N ALA A 195 -11.10 -9.51 -24.60
CA ALA A 195 -11.64 -10.22 -25.75
C ALA A 195 -11.34 -11.73 -25.70
N GLU A 196 -10.54 -12.19 -24.73
CA GLU A 196 -10.09 -13.59 -24.61
C GLU A 196 -9.37 -14.09 -25.88
N GLN A 197 -8.51 -13.22 -26.44
CA GLN A 197 -7.78 -13.49 -27.69
C GLN A 197 -6.28 -13.48 -27.43
N ASN A 198 -5.52 -14.40 -28.08
CA ASN A 198 -4.06 -14.48 -28.00
C ASN A 198 -3.54 -14.37 -26.55
N LEU A 199 -4.08 -15.19 -25.66
CA LEU A 199 -3.78 -15.14 -24.21
C LEU A 199 -2.32 -15.43 -23.88
N ASP A 200 -1.61 -16.17 -24.75
CA ASP A 200 -0.16 -16.37 -24.68
C ASP A 200 0.63 -15.05 -24.79
N LEU A 201 0.22 -14.15 -25.69
CA LEU A 201 0.82 -12.82 -25.79
C LEU A 201 0.47 -11.96 -24.56
N VAL A 202 -0.74 -12.10 -24.03
CA VAL A 202 -1.14 -11.41 -22.80
C VAL A 202 -0.28 -11.87 -21.63
N GLU A 203 -0.10 -13.18 -21.46
CA GLU A 203 0.72 -13.74 -20.39
C GLU A 203 2.19 -13.29 -20.51
N ALA A 204 2.76 -13.34 -21.71
CA ALA A 204 4.10 -12.85 -21.97
C ALA A 204 4.27 -11.36 -21.64
N ALA A 205 3.31 -10.54 -22.06
CA ALA A 205 3.32 -9.10 -21.77
C ALA A 205 3.17 -8.83 -20.27
N ARG A 206 2.24 -9.53 -19.60
CA ARG A 206 2.05 -9.41 -18.15
C ARG A 206 3.28 -9.88 -17.35
N SER A 207 3.98 -10.90 -17.82
CA SER A 207 5.22 -11.36 -17.18
C SER A 207 6.34 -10.35 -17.32
N ARG A 208 6.47 -9.71 -18.49
CA ARG A 208 7.56 -8.78 -18.77
C ARG A 208 7.34 -7.40 -18.11
N TRP A 209 6.12 -6.86 -18.16
CA TRP A 209 5.81 -5.50 -17.68
C TRP A 209 4.90 -5.51 -16.44
N ALA A 210 5.20 -6.40 -15.52
CA ALA A 210 4.47 -6.54 -14.27
C ALA A 210 5.34 -6.30 -13.03
N TYR A 211 6.56 -5.78 -13.20
CA TYR A 211 7.40 -5.46 -12.05
C TYR A 211 6.75 -4.33 -11.24
N PRO A 212 6.92 -4.32 -9.89
CA PRO A 212 6.42 -3.22 -9.04
C PRO A 212 6.90 -1.87 -9.56
N ASN A 213 5.99 -0.92 -9.66
CA ASN A 213 6.30 0.44 -10.11
C ASN A 213 6.48 1.45 -8.96
N ALA A 214 6.35 0.98 -7.73
CA ALA A 214 6.83 1.65 -6.53
C ALA A 214 7.55 0.64 -5.64
N VAL A 215 8.76 0.94 -5.21
CA VAL A 215 9.56 0.09 -4.31
C VAL A 215 10.08 0.94 -3.16
N VAL A 216 9.90 0.46 -1.94
CA VAL A 216 10.46 1.06 -0.72
C VAL A 216 11.51 0.12 -0.16
N HIS A 217 12.66 0.67 0.16
CA HIS A 217 13.79 0.00 0.78
C HIS A 217 14.01 0.55 2.18
N VAL A 218 14.21 -0.32 3.16
CA VAL A 218 14.41 0.08 4.56
C VAL A 218 15.50 -0.76 5.21
N ASP A 219 16.51 -0.09 5.74
CA ASP A 219 17.59 -0.70 6.54
C ASP A 219 17.05 -1.21 7.87
N THR A 220 17.41 -2.42 8.25
CA THR A 220 16.95 -3.07 9.49
C THR A 220 17.39 -2.30 10.71
N GLY A 221 18.65 -1.85 10.76
CA GLY A 221 19.18 -1.10 11.89
C GLY A 221 18.48 0.24 12.08
N PHE A 222 17.97 0.84 10.99
CA PHE A 222 17.15 2.03 11.09
C PHE A 222 15.83 1.76 11.81
N VAL A 223 15.10 0.69 11.45
CA VAL A 223 13.84 0.34 12.12
C VAL A 223 14.08 -0.16 13.54
N ALA A 224 15.16 -0.89 13.76
CA ALA A 224 15.54 -1.39 15.08
C ALA A 224 15.66 -0.27 16.12
N GLN A 225 16.19 0.91 15.75
CA GLN A 225 16.29 2.06 16.65
C GLN A 225 14.95 2.54 17.23
N TYR A 226 13.82 2.24 16.57
CA TYR A 226 12.47 2.60 17.04
C TYR A 226 11.82 1.53 17.89
N ILE A 227 12.18 0.28 17.62
CA ILE A 227 11.51 -0.88 18.22
C ILE A 227 12.30 -1.38 19.44
N GLU A 228 13.64 -1.35 19.35
CA GLU A 228 14.50 -1.83 20.39
C GLU A 228 14.42 -0.97 21.64
N ARG A 229 14.15 -1.59 22.76
CA ARG A 229 14.05 -0.92 24.05
C ARG A 229 14.27 -1.87 25.21
N ASP A 230 14.76 -1.30 26.32
CA ASP A 230 14.78 -2.01 27.58
C ASP A 230 13.36 -2.06 28.18
N VAL A 231 12.99 -3.23 28.65
CA VAL A 231 11.70 -3.47 29.31
C VAL A 231 11.96 -3.65 30.79
N ALA A 232 11.36 -2.82 31.61
CA ALA A 232 11.41 -2.94 33.06
C ALA A 232 10.00 -2.88 33.66
N ASP A 233 9.69 -3.82 34.56
CA ASP A 233 8.39 -3.87 35.22
C ASP A 233 8.57 -4.27 36.68
N TYR A 234 7.85 -3.61 37.56
CA TYR A 234 7.78 -3.96 38.98
C TYR A 234 6.34 -3.98 39.45
N ARG A 235 5.88 -5.16 39.92
CA ARG A 235 4.50 -5.29 40.39
C ARG A 235 4.36 -6.42 41.45
N MET A 236 3.30 -6.32 42.26
CA MET A 236 2.86 -7.43 43.09
C MET A 236 2.24 -8.51 42.22
N GLN A 237 2.77 -9.71 42.28
CA GLN A 237 2.22 -10.86 41.56
C GLN A 237 1.45 -11.76 42.51
N GLN A 238 0.38 -12.35 42.00
CA GLN A 238 -0.39 -13.41 42.69
C GLN A 238 -0.49 -14.61 41.75
N ALA A 239 -0.32 -15.80 42.26
CA ALA A 239 -0.47 -17.05 41.54
C ALA A 239 -0.89 -18.18 42.46
N THR A 240 -1.62 -19.14 41.91
CA THR A 240 -1.84 -20.43 42.60
C THR A 240 -0.89 -21.46 42.00
N ILE A 241 0.05 -21.94 42.76
CA ILE A 241 1.09 -22.88 42.35
C ILE A 241 0.83 -24.19 43.07
N LEU A 242 0.40 -25.23 42.35
CA LEU A 242 0.04 -26.55 42.92
C LEU A 242 -0.85 -26.45 44.19
N GLY A 243 -1.89 -25.62 44.15
CA GLY A 243 -2.81 -25.40 45.26
C GLY A 243 -2.32 -24.40 46.31
N THR A 244 -1.09 -23.91 46.25
CA THR A 244 -0.53 -22.90 47.15
C THR A 244 -0.80 -21.50 46.59
N GLN A 245 -1.57 -20.68 47.32
CA GLN A 245 -1.78 -19.27 46.96
C GLN A 245 -0.53 -18.46 47.29
N THR A 246 0.18 -17.99 46.28
CA THR A 246 1.44 -17.26 46.43
C THR A 246 1.25 -15.79 46.04
N ARG A 247 1.79 -14.88 46.85
CA ARG A 247 1.82 -13.45 46.60
C ARG A 247 3.21 -12.90 46.93
N GLY A 248 3.74 -12.03 46.04
CA GLY A 248 5.02 -11.39 46.29
C GLY A 248 5.36 -10.33 45.22
N PRO A 249 6.33 -9.45 45.53
CA PRO A 249 6.83 -8.48 44.55
C PRO A 249 7.67 -9.18 43.49
N ALA A 250 7.50 -8.79 42.24
CA ALA A 250 8.32 -9.27 41.13
C ALA A 250 8.86 -8.09 40.33
N SER A 251 10.14 -8.17 40.00
CA SER A 251 10.83 -7.22 39.10
C SER A 251 11.26 -7.97 37.85
N THR A 252 10.77 -7.53 36.73
CA THR A 252 11.16 -8.05 35.39
C THR A 252 12.04 -7.03 34.71
N LYS A 253 13.15 -7.48 34.14
CA LYS A 253 14.03 -6.68 33.25
C LYS A 253 14.32 -7.49 32.01
N GLY A 254 14.28 -6.84 30.87
CA GLY A 254 14.55 -7.48 29.59
C GLY A 254 14.85 -6.45 28.51
N ARG A 255 15.13 -6.96 27.31
CA ARG A 255 15.34 -6.14 26.11
C ARG A 255 14.49 -6.72 24.98
N LEU A 256 13.84 -5.84 24.25
CA LEU A 256 13.16 -6.12 23.00
C LEU A 256 14.10 -5.77 21.84
N GLU A 257 14.26 -6.67 20.88
CA GLU A 257 15.11 -6.54 19.71
C GLU A 257 14.32 -6.88 18.45
N LEU A 258 14.65 -6.24 17.32
CA LEU A 258 14.12 -6.55 16.00
C LEU A 258 15.21 -7.17 15.14
N ILE A 259 14.88 -8.30 14.52
CA ILE A 259 15.77 -9.00 13.59
C ILE A 259 15.01 -9.22 12.28
N THR A 260 15.61 -8.89 11.15
CA THR A 260 15.12 -9.33 9.84
C THR A 260 15.60 -10.74 9.55
N VAL A 261 14.71 -11.55 9.01
CA VAL A 261 15.02 -12.93 8.60
C VAL A 261 15.05 -12.96 7.07
N PRO A 262 16.14 -13.43 6.45
CA PRO A 262 16.22 -13.51 4.99
C PRO A 262 15.08 -14.35 4.41
N ASN A 263 14.30 -13.76 3.49
CA ASN A 263 13.18 -14.41 2.83
C ASN A 263 12.85 -13.66 1.52
N ASP A 264 12.88 -14.38 0.39
CA ASP A 264 12.67 -13.81 -0.94
C ASP A 264 11.18 -13.71 -1.33
N GLN A 265 10.29 -14.34 -0.57
CA GLN A 265 8.86 -14.39 -0.88
C GLN A 265 8.01 -13.48 0.00
N ALA A 266 8.55 -13.04 1.13
CA ALA A 266 7.88 -12.15 2.08
C ALA A 266 8.92 -11.44 2.94
N ALA A 267 8.76 -10.15 3.21
CA ALA A 267 9.61 -9.53 4.22
C ALA A 267 9.25 -10.11 5.60
N GLN A 268 10.24 -10.71 6.25
CA GLN A 268 10.07 -11.42 7.51
C GLN A 268 10.88 -10.77 8.62
N PHE A 269 10.24 -10.59 9.77
CA PHE A 269 10.82 -10.03 10.96
C PHE A 269 10.61 -10.95 12.15
N GLU A 270 11.53 -10.92 13.07
CA GLU A 270 11.41 -11.58 14.37
C GLU A 270 11.63 -10.55 15.47
N LEU A 271 10.60 -10.31 16.26
CA LEU A 271 10.72 -9.58 17.52
C LEU A 271 11.20 -10.56 18.57
N ARG A 272 12.37 -10.31 19.18
CA ARG A 272 12.94 -11.12 20.24
C ARG A 272 12.89 -10.35 21.55
N MET A 273 12.49 -11.03 22.59
CA MET A 273 12.50 -10.48 23.95
C MET A 273 13.25 -11.42 24.89
N GLY A 274 14.38 -10.99 25.40
CA GLY A 274 15.17 -11.72 26.38
C GLY A 274 15.23 -10.99 27.71
N GLY A 275 15.23 -11.74 28.82
CA GLY A 275 15.30 -11.09 30.12
C GLY A 275 15.21 -12.01 31.33
N SER A 276 15.00 -11.40 32.50
CA SER A 276 14.85 -12.12 33.74
C SER A 276 13.78 -11.49 34.63
N THR A 277 13.09 -12.34 35.36
CA THR A 277 12.17 -11.94 36.44
C THR A 277 12.72 -12.41 37.77
N LEU A 278 12.86 -11.49 38.70
CA LEU A 278 13.25 -11.76 40.08
C LEU A 278 12.05 -11.51 40.97
N SER A 279 11.64 -12.53 41.75
CA SER A 279 10.62 -12.38 42.76
C SER A 279 11.24 -12.71 44.13
N ALA A 280 11.40 -11.68 44.94
CA ALA A 280 11.98 -11.80 46.29
C ALA A 280 10.90 -11.57 47.34
N GLY A 281 10.81 -12.45 48.33
CA GLY A 281 9.82 -12.27 49.39
C GLY A 281 8.41 -12.77 49.05
N ASN A 282 8.32 -13.86 48.31
CA ASN A 282 7.05 -14.53 48.05
C ASN A 282 6.53 -15.20 49.31
N VAL A 283 5.27 -15.01 49.62
CA VAL A 283 4.55 -15.69 50.71
C VAL A 283 3.48 -16.56 50.08
N GLY A 284 3.63 -17.86 50.24
CA GLY A 284 2.68 -18.88 49.81
C GLY A 284 1.88 -19.43 51.01
N ARG A 285 0.56 -19.64 50.86
CA ARG A 285 -0.30 -20.27 51.86
C ARG A 285 -0.92 -21.53 51.29
N ASN A 286 -0.73 -22.63 52.03
CA ASN A 286 -1.31 -23.92 51.69
C ASN A 286 -1.82 -24.58 52.98
N GLY A 287 -3.11 -24.47 53.27
CA GLY A 287 -3.70 -24.88 54.53
C GLY A 287 -3.02 -24.17 55.72
N PRO A 288 -2.50 -24.93 56.72
CA PRO A 288 -1.82 -24.34 57.88
C PRO A 288 -0.36 -23.92 57.60
N ALA A 289 0.19 -24.25 56.43
CA ALA A 289 1.58 -23.93 56.09
C ALA A 289 1.71 -22.57 55.41
N VAL A 290 2.65 -21.76 55.87
CA VAL A 290 3.10 -20.50 55.27
C VAL A 290 4.52 -20.70 54.75
N ILE A 291 4.72 -20.54 53.44
CA ILE A 291 5.98 -20.80 52.76
C ILE A 291 6.57 -19.47 52.30
N TYR A 292 7.77 -19.15 52.72
CA TYR A 292 8.53 -17.98 52.27
C TYR A 292 9.54 -18.44 51.23
N SER A 293 9.47 -17.84 50.03
CA SER A 293 10.33 -18.24 48.92
C SER A 293 10.83 -17.06 48.09
N SER A 294 11.80 -17.33 47.27
CA SER A 294 12.21 -16.44 46.17
C SER A 294 12.34 -17.23 44.91
N SER A 295 12.12 -16.57 43.78
CA SER A 295 12.33 -17.18 42.46
C SER A 295 13.09 -16.25 41.53
N ARG A 296 13.91 -16.84 40.67
CA ARG A 296 14.52 -16.16 39.52
C ARG A 296 14.15 -16.95 38.28
N SER A 297 13.61 -16.27 37.28
CA SER A 297 13.29 -16.86 35.99
C SER A 297 14.04 -16.11 34.92
N GLN A 298 14.68 -16.82 34.00
CA GLN A 298 15.21 -16.28 32.75
C GLN A 298 14.25 -16.67 31.64
N PHE A 299 13.94 -15.76 30.75
CA PHE A 299 13.03 -16.01 29.65
C PHE A 299 13.61 -15.53 28.32
N GLN A 300 13.24 -16.22 27.27
CA GLN A 300 13.46 -15.84 25.86
C GLN A 300 12.15 -16.05 25.11
N GLY A 301 11.69 -15.01 24.45
CA GLY A 301 10.48 -15.03 23.64
C GLY A 301 10.77 -14.52 22.24
N SER A 302 10.01 -15.02 21.28
CA SER A 302 10.02 -14.50 19.91
C SER A 302 8.62 -14.44 19.33
N LYS A 303 8.42 -13.49 18.41
CA LYS A 303 7.20 -13.31 17.62
C LYS A 303 7.59 -13.00 16.19
N SER A 304 7.11 -13.81 15.25
CA SER A 304 7.35 -13.59 13.83
C SER A 304 6.28 -12.68 13.23
N LEU A 305 6.72 -11.72 12.42
CA LEU A 305 5.90 -10.82 11.63
C LEU A 305 6.28 -10.98 10.17
N PHE A 306 5.32 -10.84 9.26
CA PHE A 306 5.52 -10.99 7.83
C PHE A 306 4.80 -9.90 7.08
N ILE A 307 5.41 -9.33 6.06
CA ILE A 307 4.68 -8.59 5.03
C ILE A 307 4.46 -9.57 3.87
N HIS A 308 3.25 -10.10 3.78
CA HIS A 308 2.91 -11.11 2.78
C HIS A 308 2.17 -10.48 1.61
N PRO A 309 2.49 -10.83 0.35
CA PRO A 309 1.85 -10.24 -0.83
C PRO A 309 0.32 -10.27 -0.82
N GLN A 310 -0.28 -11.33 -0.28
CA GLN A 310 -1.74 -11.53 -0.29
C GLN A 310 -2.45 -11.05 0.98
N TRP A 311 -1.77 -11.18 2.12
CA TRP A 311 -2.40 -10.94 3.42
C TRP A 311 -1.94 -9.63 4.06
N GLY A 312 -1.02 -8.93 3.40
CA GLY A 312 -0.36 -7.81 3.99
C GLY A 312 0.51 -8.23 5.17
N LEU A 313 0.49 -7.47 6.25
CA LEU A 313 1.23 -7.83 7.44
C LEU A 313 0.43 -8.87 8.24
N ALA A 314 1.05 -9.99 8.48
CA ALA A 314 0.55 -11.07 9.30
C ALA A 314 1.54 -11.35 10.43
N ASP A 315 1.07 -11.98 11.48
CA ASP A 315 1.89 -12.39 12.61
C ASP A 315 1.63 -13.84 12.99
N ARG A 316 2.57 -14.40 13.72
CA ARG A 316 2.38 -15.67 14.41
C ARG A 316 2.31 -15.42 15.91
N PRO A 317 1.57 -16.25 16.68
CA PRO A 317 1.54 -16.15 18.13
C PRO A 317 2.95 -16.13 18.71
N ALA A 318 3.16 -15.34 19.74
CA ALA A 318 4.43 -15.31 20.47
C ALA A 318 4.72 -16.67 21.09
N SER A 319 6.00 -17.03 21.13
CA SER A 319 6.50 -18.23 21.80
C SER A 319 7.53 -17.83 22.83
N VAL A 320 7.33 -18.23 24.08
CA VAL A 320 8.23 -17.91 25.20
C VAL A 320 8.70 -19.17 25.89
N ARG A 321 10.01 -19.25 26.12
CA ARG A 321 10.64 -20.27 26.93
C ARG A 321 11.20 -19.64 28.19
N THR A 322 10.94 -20.27 29.31
CA THR A 322 11.40 -19.81 30.63
C THR A 322 12.15 -20.92 31.35
N ASN A 323 13.23 -20.53 31.98
CA ASN A 323 13.96 -21.41 32.91
C ASN A 323 13.92 -20.74 34.28
N ALA A 324 13.39 -21.46 35.30
CA ALA A 324 13.19 -20.90 36.61
C ALA A 324 13.99 -21.67 37.70
N SER A 325 14.43 -20.93 38.70
CA SER A 325 14.97 -21.47 39.92
C SER A 325 14.21 -20.91 41.12
N ILE A 326 13.87 -21.79 42.07
CA ILE A 326 13.09 -21.42 43.24
C ILE A 326 13.86 -21.83 44.48
N GLY A 327 14.02 -20.89 45.39
CA GLY A 327 14.60 -21.14 46.73
C GLY A 327 13.55 -20.95 47.81
N ILE A 328 13.27 -21.98 48.56
CA ILE A 328 12.45 -21.90 49.78
C ILE A 328 13.34 -21.40 50.92
N LYS A 329 12.95 -20.30 51.55
CA LYS A 329 13.71 -19.66 52.63
C LYS A 329 13.27 -20.13 54.00
N ARG A 330 11.96 -20.29 54.20
CA ARG A 330 11.37 -20.67 55.48
C ARG A 330 9.99 -21.26 55.23
N ILE A 331 9.64 -22.24 56.06
CA ILE A 331 8.28 -22.79 56.15
C ILE A 331 7.85 -22.68 57.63
N GLU A 332 6.70 -22.08 57.85
CA GLU A 332 6.03 -21.98 59.14
C GLU A 332 4.74 -22.79 59.05
N VAL A 333 4.43 -23.56 60.14
CA VAL A 333 3.19 -24.31 60.19
C VAL A 333 2.42 -23.89 61.46
N GLU A 334 1.22 -23.35 61.23
CA GLU A 334 0.32 -22.97 62.32
C GLU A 334 -0.37 -24.24 62.86
N THR A 335 0.07 -24.71 64.01
CA THR A 335 -0.55 -25.87 64.75
C THR A 335 -1.49 -25.34 65.78
N ARG A 336 -2.78 -25.72 65.68
CA ARG A 336 -3.81 -25.31 66.67
C ARG A 336 -3.81 -26.16 67.98
N VAL A 337 -3.13 -27.31 67.97
CA VAL A 337 -3.09 -28.26 69.08
C VAL A 337 -1.63 -28.50 69.47
N LEU A 338 -1.27 -28.25 70.74
CA LEU A 338 0.07 -28.43 71.31
C LEU A 338 1.21 -27.83 70.47
N PRO A 339 1.23 -26.51 70.26
CA PRO A 339 2.17 -25.86 69.31
C PRO A 339 3.64 -26.15 69.60
N ASN A 340 4.07 -26.18 70.85
CA ASN A 340 5.47 -26.40 71.26
C ASN A 340 6.01 -27.82 71.02
N LEU A 341 5.15 -28.84 70.92
CA LEU A 341 5.53 -30.25 70.77
C LEU A 341 5.39 -30.72 69.30
N LEU A 342 4.35 -30.29 68.56
CA LEU A 342 4.03 -30.79 67.22
C LEU A 342 4.57 -29.92 66.11
N GLN A 343 4.89 -28.66 66.38
CA GLN A 343 5.36 -27.72 65.38
C GLN A 343 6.67 -28.16 64.67
N PRO A 344 7.73 -28.62 65.37
CA PRO A 344 8.97 -29.04 64.67
C PRO A 344 8.77 -30.27 63.78
N VAL A 345 7.85 -31.18 64.16
CA VAL A 345 7.51 -32.37 63.36
C VAL A 345 6.72 -32.01 62.17
N ALA A 346 5.75 -31.10 62.28
CA ALA A 346 4.95 -30.61 61.21
C ALA A 346 5.78 -29.79 60.21
N GLU A 347 6.71 -28.94 60.65
CA GLU A 347 7.65 -28.20 59.81
C GLU A 347 8.58 -29.15 59.04
N ARG A 348 9.14 -30.18 59.67
CA ARG A 348 9.98 -31.19 59.01
C ARG A 348 9.20 -31.94 57.91
N ALA A 349 7.96 -32.36 58.21
CA ALA A 349 7.09 -32.97 57.18
C ALA A 349 6.76 -32.04 56.06
N ALA A 350 6.51 -30.74 56.29
CA ALA A 350 6.30 -29.73 55.29
C ALA A 350 7.55 -29.49 54.42
N TRP A 351 8.75 -29.50 55.02
CA TRP A 351 10.02 -29.40 54.27
C TRP A 351 10.26 -30.62 53.37
N ASN A 352 10.01 -31.84 53.85
CA ASN A 352 10.15 -33.05 53.03
C ASN A 352 9.19 -33.01 51.84
N LYS A 353 7.93 -32.68 52.07
CA LYS A 353 6.93 -32.55 50.99
C LYS A 353 7.26 -31.42 50.00
N ALA A 354 7.80 -30.31 50.49
CA ALA A 354 8.26 -29.20 49.62
C ALA A 354 9.45 -29.65 48.75
N GLY A 355 10.38 -30.43 49.26
CA GLY A 355 11.49 -31.01 48.50
C GLY A 355 11.02 -31.97 47.41
N GLU A 356 10.10 -32.90 47.75
CA GLU A 356 9.50 -33.84 46.79
C GLU A 356 8.76 -33.11 45.64
N SER A 357 8.12 -31.97 45.94
CA SER A 357 7.33 -31.19 44.97
C SER A 357 8.17 -30.15 44.19
N GLN A 358 9.45 -29.97 44.50
CA GLN A 358 10.25 -28.86 43.98
C GLN A 358 10.32 -28.83 42.46
N ALA A 359 10.50 -29.99 41.81
CA ALA A 359 10.54 -30.06 40.34
C ALA A 359 9.20 -29.64 39.73
N ALA A 360 8.08 -30.14 40.27
CA ALA A 360 6.73 -29.79 39.79
C ALA A 360 6.41 -28.30 40.02
N VAL A 361 6.83 -27.72 41.16
CA VAL A 361 6.69 -26.29 41.45
C VAL A 361 7.50 -25.46 40.46
N THR A 362 8.73 -25.87 40.16
CA THR A 362 9.59 -25.18 39.18
C THR A 362 8.95 -25.16 37.78
N GLN A 363 8.50 -26.34 37.33
CA GLN A 363 7.81 -26.46 36.04
C GLN A 363 6.54 -25.58 35.95
N GLU A 364 5.75 -25.55 37.03
CA GLU A 364 4.55 -24.70 37.04
C GLU A 364 4.87 -23.21 37.07
N VAL A 365 5.94 -22.80 37.76
CA VAL A 365 6.43 -21.39 37.70
C VAL A 365 6.93 -21.04 36.32
N GLU A 366 7.66 -21.93 35.65
CA GLU A 366 8.10 -21.72 34.25
C GLU A 366 6.90 -21.53 33.32
N ARG A 367 5.91 -22.42 33.40
CA ARG A 367 4.69 -22.36 32.62
C ARG A 367 3.91 -21.05 32.83
N LEU A 368 3.71 -20.67 34.09
CA LEU A 368 3.01 -19.43 34.45
C LEU A 368 3.78 -18.19 34.04
N THR A 369 5.11 -18.20 34.12
CA THR A 369 5.95 -17.09 33.71
C THR A 369 5.95 -16.97 32.21
N SER A 370 6.13 -18.06 31.45
CA SER A 370 6.05 -18.07 29.99
C SER A 370 4.72 -17.47 29.51
N ARG A 371 3.61 -17.98 30.01
CA ARG A 371 2.27 -17.51 29.63
C ARG A 371 2.07 -16.01 29.90
N ARG A 372 2.51 -15.50 31.06
CA ARG A 372 2.40 -14.08 31.40
C ARG A 372 3.24 -13.19 30.47
N ILE A 373 4.42 -13.66 30.10
CA ILE A 373 5.28 -12.94 29.17
C ILE A 373 4.69 -12.97 27.77
N GLU A 374 4.13 -14.11 27.33
CA GLU A 374 3.40 -14.22 26.08
C GLU A 374 2.21 -13.25 26.02
N GLU A 375 1.32 -13.30 27.02
CA GLU A 375 0.14 -12.42 27.12
C GLU A 375 0.54 -10.93 27.08
N ARG A 376 1.62 -10.57 27.75
CA ARG A 376 2.12 -9.20 27.74
C ARG A 376 2.73 -8.82 26.40
N PHE A 377 3.52 -9.70 25.79
CA PHE A 377 4.13 -9.48 24.50
C PHE A 377 3.07 -9.27 23.43
N GLU A 378 2.03 -10.11 23.42
CA GLU A 378 0.89 -9.94 22.53
C GLU A 378 0.15 -8.62 22.77
N ALA A 379 -0.12 -8.28 24.03
CA ALA A 379 -0.85 -7.04 24.36
C ALA A 379 -0.09 -5.75 23.97
N GLU A 380 1.24 -5.74 24.12
CA GLU A 380 2.06 -4.58 23.78
C GLU A 380 2.15 -4.34 22.26
N ILE A 381 1.99 -5.39 21.44
CA ILE A 381 2.10 -5.32 19.98
C ILE A 381 0.73 -5.18 19.31
N ALA A 382 -0.34 -5.64 19.95
CA ALA A 382 -1.66 -5.76 19.34
C ALA A 382 -2.18 -4.44 18.73
N GLU A 383 -2.10 -3.34 19.45
CA GLU A 383 -2.63 -2.05 18.96
C GLU A 383 -1.79 -1.41 17.86
N PRO A 384 -0.45 -1.30 17.99
CA PRO A 384 0.38 -0.84 16.87
C PRO A 384 0.23 -1.72 15.63
N LEU A 385 0.16 -3.05 15.81
CA LEU A 385 -0.02 -3.99 14.73
C LEU A 385 -1.35 -3.79 14.02
N ARG A 386 -2.44 -3.69 14.76
CA ARG A 386 -3.79 -3.44 14.21
C ARG A 386 -3.86 -2.13 13.43
N THR A 387 -3.33 -1.04 14.01
CA THR A 387 -3.30 0.27 13.34
C THR A 387 -2.55 0.21 12.01
N ALA A 388 -1.40 -0.43 12.02
CA ALA A 388 -0.62 -0.60 10.82
C ALA A 388 -1.33 -1.54 9.83
N GLN A 389 -2.05 -2.56 10.32
CA GLN A 389 -2.91 -3.45 9.54
C GLN A 389 -4.03 -2.69 8.80
N ASP A 390 -4.78 -1.92 9.49
CA ASP A 390 -5.89 -1.15 8.93
C ASP A 390 -5.39 -0.18 7.85
N TYR A 391 -4.26 0.47 8.09
CA TYR A 391 -3.68 1.40 7.14
C TYR A 391 -3.17 0.70 5.87
N PHE A 392 -2.43 -0.41 6.00
CA PHE A 392 -1.96 -1.18 4.84
C PHE A 392 -3.14 -1.65 3.99
N ARG A 393 -4.16 -2.23 4.64
CA ARG A 393 -5.37 -2.68 3.97
C ARG A 393 -6.03 -1.55 3.19
N GLU A 394 -6.28 -0.42 3.83
CA GLU A 394 -6.99 0.71 3.20
C GLU A 394 -6.22 1.27 2.01
N TYR A 395 -4.92 1.55 2.18
CA TYR A 395 -4.16 2.28 1.16
C TYR A 395 -3.50 1.41 0.11
N MET A 396 -3.13 0.17 0.45
CA MET A 396 -2.38 -0.70 -0.46
C MET A 396 -3.26 -1.71 -1.19
N LEU A 397 -4.40 -2.08 -0.62
CA LEU A 397 -5.27 -3.09 -1.19
C LEU A 397 -6.64 -2.52 -1.58
N VAL A 398 -7.36 -1.95 -0.62
CA VAL A 398 -8.77 -1.59 -0.78
C VAL A 398 -8.95 -0.37 -1.69
N ARG A 399 -8.22 0.70 -1.40
CA ARG A 399 -8.34 1.94 -2.18
C ARG A 399 -7.98 1.78 -3.66
N PRO A 400 -6.89 1.09 -4.06
CA PRO A 400 -6.64 0.80 -5.47
C PRO A 400 -7.78 0.05 -6.15
N MET A 401 -8.40 -0.92 -5.47
CA MET A 401 -9.54 -1.67 -6.01
C MET A 401 -10.73 -0.77 -6.36
N ARG A 402 -10.96 0.33 -5.61
CA ARG A 402 -12.01 1.31 -5.93
C ARG A 402 -11.79 2.01 -7.27
N PHE A 403 -10.55 2.06 -7.76
CA PHE A 403 -10.18 2.64 -9.05
C PHE A 403 -10.00 1.62 -10.18
N ASP A 404 -10.49 0.39 -10.00
CA ASP A 404 -10.34 -0.71 -10.96
C ASP A 404 -8.87 -1.15 -11.15
N GLU A 405 -8.02 -0.85 -10.19
CA GLU A 405 -6.64 -1.32 -10.17
C GLU A 405 -6.57 -2.73 -9.59
N VAL A 406 -5.62 -3.51 -10.06
CA VAL A 406 -5.31 -4.83 -9.51
C VAL A 406 -4.09 -4.68 -8.61
N PRO A 407 -4.27 -4.43 -7.31
CA PRO A 407 -3.15 -4.24 -6.41
C PRO A 407 -2.33 -5.54 -6.32
N ALA A 408 -1.04 -5.42 -6.45
CA ALA A 408 -0.12 -6.50 -6.15
C ALA A 408 1.03 -5.95 -5.32
N VAL A 409 1.24 -6.55 -4.17
CA VAL A 409 2.35 -6.23 -3.28
C VAL A 409 3.34 -7.37 -3.35
N VAL A 410 4.61 -7.05 -3.47
CA VAL A 410 5.72 -8.00 -3.31
C VAL A 410 6.59 -7.52 -2.16
N SER A 411 7.19 -8.42 -1.43
CA SER A 411 8.11 -8.04 -0.38
C SER A 411 9.19 -9.09 -0.21
N ARG A 412 10.37 -8.65 0.23
CA ARG A 412 11.49 -9.52 0.55
C ARG A 412 12.31 -8.94 1.69
N SER A 413 13.09 -9.75 2.35
CA SER A 413 14.03 -9.32 3.37
C SER A 413 15.36 -10.04 3.25
N THR A 414 16.42 -9.35 3.64
CA THR A 414 17.76 -9.89 3.90
C THR A 414 18.07 -9.77 5.39
N ALA A 415 19.29 -10.02 5.81
CA ALA A 415 19.70 -9.76 7.19
C ALA A 415 19.77 -8.24 7.50
N ASP A 416 20.03 -7.42 6.48
CA ASP A 416 20.38 -6.00 6.67
C ASP A 416 19.24 -5.04 6.29
N TYR A 417 18.34 -5.46 5.41
CA TYR A 417 17.23 -4.62 4.93
C TYR A 417 16.01 -5.44 4.52
N PHE A 418 14.90 -4.74 4.34
CA PHE A 418 13.73 -5.28 3.66
C PHE A 418 13.23 -4.33 2.57
N GLU A 419 12.55 -4.89 1.60
CA GLU A 419 11.92 -4.16 0.51
C GLU A 419 10.45 -4.54 0.38
N VAL A 420 9.65 -3.52 0.08
CA VAL A 420 8.23 -3.69 -0.26
C VAL A 420 7.98 -3.02 -1.59
N GLY A 421 7.54 -3.79 -2.56
CA GLY A 421 7.15 -3.31 -3.87
C GLY A 421 5.64 -3.32 -4.03
N MET A 422 5.10 -2.28 -4.68
CA MET A 422 3.71 -2.20 -5.08
C MET A 422 3.63 -2.07 -6.59
N ARG A 423 2.77 -2.87 -7.20
CA ARG A 423 2.40 -2.73 -8.60
C ARG A 423 1.02 -2.08 -8.67
N GLN A 424 0.97 -0.89 -9.27
CA GLN A 424 -0.25 -0.15 -9.51
C GLN A 424 -0.52 -0.05 -11.00
N MET A 425 -1.54 -0.75 -11.45
CA MET A 425 -2.03 -0.73 -12.83
C MET A 425 -3.45 -1.28 -12.93
N THR A 426 -4.19 -0.84 -13.91
CA THR A 426 -5.45 -1.47 -14.35
C THR A 426 -5.16 -2.56 -15.40
N ARG A 427 -6.21 -3.28 -15.83
CA ARG A 427 -6.09 -4.28 -16.91
C ARG A 427 -5.69 -3.69 -18.27
N ALA A 428 -5.92 -2.40 -18.50
CA ALA A 428 -5.54 -1.70 -19.73
C ALA A 428 -4.23 -0.91 -19.59
N GLN A 429 -3.40 -1.26 -18.64
CA GLN A 429 -2.12 -0.59 -18.36
C GLN A 429 -1.00 -1.61 -18.18
N VAL A 430 0.24 -1.14 -18.21
CA VAL A 430 1.45 -1.90 -17.90
C VAL A 430 2.21 -1.21 -16.76
N ALA A 431 2.99 -1.98 -16.01
CA ALA A 431 3.85 -1.48 -14.95
C ALA A 431 5.32 -1.37 -15.43
N ALA A 432 6.29 -1.52 -14.53
CA ALA A 432 7.69 -1.46 -14.90
C ALA A 432 8.16 -2.76 -15.58
N GLU A 433 9.12 -2.64 -16.49
CA GLU A 433 9.73 -3.79 -17.18
C GLU A 433 10.73 -4.54 -16.30
N GLY A 434 11.37 -3.87 -15.38
CA GLY A 434 12.39 -4.45 -14.50
C GLY A 434 12.48 -3.69 -13.19
N GLY A 435 13.37 -4.19 -12.31
CA GLY A 435 13.60 -3.59 -11.00
C GLY A 435 14.23 -2.20 -11.05
N PRO A 436 14.12 -1.45 -9.95
CA PRO A 436 14.78 -0.16 -9.82
C PRO A 436 16.30 -0.31 -9.84
N PRO A 437 17.04 0.76 -10.14
CA PRO A 437 18.45 0.86 -9.84
C PRO A 437 18.73 0.56 -8.36
N ALA A 438 19.90 0.01 -8.06
CA ALA A 438 20.27 -0.33 -6.69
C ALA A 438 20.30 0.92 -5.79
N PHE A 439 19.81 0.76 -4.58
CA PHE A 439 20.01 1.76 -3.53
C PHE A 439 21.47 1.77 -3.08
N ALA A 440 21.97 2.96 -2.71
CA ALA A 440 23.31 3.06 -2.15
C ALA A 440 23.40 2.30 -0.82
N GLU A 441 24.53 1.67 -0.54
CA GLU A 441 24.75 0.87 0.69
C GLU A 441 24.51 1.67 1.99
N THR A 442 24.66 2.99 1.93
CA THR A 442 24.40 3.88 3.07
C THR A 442 22.93 4.26 3.24
N THR A 443 22.06 3.81 2.36
CA THR A 443 20.63 4.15 2.38
C THR A 443 19.93 3.51 3.57
N LYS A 444 19.41 4.33 4.47
CA LYS A 444 18.57 3.89 5.61
C LYS A 444 17.11 3.69 5.20
N VAL A 445 16.62 4.63 4.41
CA VAL A 445 15.28 4.57 3.83
C VAL A 445 15.36 5.04 2.39
N GLY A 446 14.86 4.25 1.46
CA GLY A 446 14.84 4.57 0.04
C GLY A 446 13.47 4.36 -0.58
N ALA A 447 13.20 5.11 -1.64
CA ALA A 447 12.05 4.87 -2.50
C ALA A 447 12.49 4.95 -3.96
N ALA A 448 11.98 4.01 -4.75
CA ALA A 448 12.12 4.01 -6.20
C ALA A 448 10.73 4.00 -6.82
N LEU A 449 10.46 4.98 -7.67
CA LEU A 449 9.17 5.20 -8.31
C LEU A 449 9.36 5.16 -9.83
N HIS A 450 8.72 4.20 -10.48
CA HIS A 450 8.77 4.12 -11.93
C HIS A 450 7.76 5.09 -12.56
N GLN A 451 8.08 5.65 -13.71
CA GLN A 451 7.21 6.59 -14.42
C GLN A 451 5.79 6.04 -14.66
N SER A 452 5.62 4.73 -14.83
CA SER A 452 4.30 4.11 -14.98
C SER A 452 3.41 4.27 -13.74
N LEU A 453 3.94 4.48 -12.55
CA LEU A 453 3.14 4.79 -11.36
C LEU A 453 2.33 6.07 -11.56
N PHE A 454 2.98 7.10 -12.11
CA PHE A 454 2.36 8.39 -12.37
C PHE A 454 1.48 8.36 -13.61
N ASN A 455 1.92 7.64 -14.66
CA ASN A 455 1.20 7.53 -15.93
C ASN A 455 -0.07 6.68 -15.80
N ASN A 456 -0.10 5.73 -14.86
CA ASN A 456 -1.25 4.90 -14.56
C ASN A 456 -2.28 5.58 -13.64
N ALA A 457 -1.89 6.68 -12.97
CA ALA A 457 -2.77 7.35 -12.03
C ALA A 457 -3.98 7.99 -12.72
N SER A 458 -5.17 7.76 -12.18
CA SER A 458 -6.38 8.44 -12.61
C SER A 458 -6.52 9.80 -11.93
N ALA A 459 -7.05 10.80 -12.63
CA ALA A 459 -7.34 12.10 -12.02
C ALA A 459 -8.28 11.98 -10.80
N ARG A 460 -9.19 11.01 -10.80
CA ARG A 460 -10.10 10.75 -9.67
C ARG A 460 -9.41 10.13 -8.47
N ALA A 461 -8.29 9.43 -8.68
CA ALA A 461 -7.45 8.92 -7.61
C ALA A 461 -6.64 10.05 -6.94
N LEU A 462 -6.23 11.04 -7.73
CA LEU A 462 -5.44 12.17 -7.26
C LEU A 462 -6.31 13.30 -6.69
N PHE A 463 -7.47 13.55 -7.29
CA PHE A 463 -8.37 14.65 -6.97
C PHE A 463 -9.79 14.14 -6.72
N ALA A 464 -10.43 14.61 -5.66
CA ALA A 464 -11.84 14.29 -5.39
C ALA A 464 -12.76 14.79 -6.54
N ASP A 465 -12.37 15.89 -7.19
CA ASP A 465 -13.03 16.47 -8.34
C ASP A 465 -11.95 16.89 -9.35
N PRO A 466 -11.97 16.38 -10.59
CA PRO A 466 -10.97 16.70 -11.61
C PRO A 466 -11.06 18.16 -12.11
N THR A 467 -12.09 18.89 -11.73
CA THR A 467 -12.20 20.33 -12.03
C THR A 467 -11.40 21.13 -11.01
N LEU A 468 -10.33 21.74 -11.44
CA LEU A 468 -9.51 22.63 -10.63
C LEU A 468 -9.96 24.09 -10.88
N THR A 469 -10.49 24.74 -9.86
CA THR A 469 -10.80 26.18 -9.88
C THR A 469 -9.62 26.99 -9.37
N ASP A 470 -9.59 28.29 -9.67
CA ASP A 470 -8.61 29.23 -9.15
C ASP A 470 -8.45 29.13 -7.62
N GLU A 471 -9.54 29.09 -6.88
CA GLU A 471 -9.53 28.96 -5.42
C GLU A 471 -8.92 27.64 -4.94
N ARG A 472 -9.17 26.54 -5.67
CA ARG A 472 -8.56 25.24 -5.38
C ARG A 472 -7.08 25.24 -5.66
N VAL A 473 -6.66 25.80 -6.77
CA VAL A 473 -5.23 25.91 -7.14
C VAL A 473 -4.50 26.80 -6.11
N GLU A 474 -5.07 27.95 -5.72
CA GLU A 474 -4.52 28.79 -4.66
C GLU A 474 -4.34 28.01 -3.36
N ARG A 475 -5.38 27.28 -2.95
CA ARG A 475 -5.33 26.43 -1.75
C ARG A 475 -4.28 25.34 -1.85
N TYR A 476 -4.10 24.73 -3.02
CA TYR A 476 -3.07 23.72 -3.26
C TYR A 476 -1.67 24.31 -3.13
N CYS A 477 -1.42 25.45 -3.75
CA CYS A 477 -0.15 26.15 -3.60
C CYS A 477 0.14 26.48 -2.12
N GLN A 478 -0.86 27.01 -1.39
CA GLN A 478 -0.72 27.30 0.04
C GLN A 478 -0.31 26.07 0.86
N ILE A 479 -0.87 24.90 0.56
CA ILE A 479 -0.61 23.66 1.30
C ILE A 479 0.74 23.07 0.92
N VAL A 480 1.09 23.06 -0.36
CA VAL A 480 2.28 22.38 -0.87
C VAL A 480 3.54 23.23 -0.68
N THR A 481 3.47 24.51 -1.05
CA THR A 481 4.63 25.40 -1.05
C THR A 481 4.66 26.38 0.13
N MET A 482 3.61 26.39 0.96
CA MET A 482 3.39 27.35 2.07
C MET A 482 3.34 28.82 1.61
N SER A 483 3.30 29.07 0.30
CA SER A 483 3.19 30.38 -0.32
C SER A 483 2.36 30.28 -1.59
N VAL A 484 1.68 31.36 -1.92
CA VAL A 484 0.91 31.45 -3.17
C VAL A 484 1.55 32.50 -4.05
N PRO A 485 2.03 32.12 -5.25
CA PRO A 485 2.53 33.10 -6.22
C PRO A 485 1.49 34.17 -6.51
N PRO A 486 1.88 35.43 -6.71
CA PRO A 486 0.94 36.54 -6.94
C PRO A 486 -0.04 36.25 -8.08
N GLU A 487 0.42 35.59 -9.15
CA GLU A 487 -0.34 35.25 -10.35
C GLU A 487 -1.44 34.20 -10.09
N LEU A 488 -1.32 33.44 -9.00
CA LEU A 488 -2.27 32.39 -8.60
C LEU A 488 -3.20 32.83 -7.47
N ARG A 489 -2.99 34.03 -6.90
CA ARG A 489 -3.87 34.56 -5.86
C ARG A 489 -5.21 34.96 -6.45
N VAL A 490 -6.27 34.64 -5.71
CA VAL A 490 -7.63 35.02 -6.06
C VAL A 490 -7.93 36.37 -5.39
N PHE A 491 -8.23 37.38 -6.20
CA PHE A 491 -8.67 38.70 -5.74
C PHE A 491 -10.14 38.91 -6.14
N SER A 492 -10.85 39.76 -5.44
CA SER A 492 -12.28 40.05 -5.69
C SER A 492 -12.58 40.58 -7.10
N ASN A 493 -11.57 41.14 -7.80
CA ASN A 493 -11.66 41.62 -9.17
C ASN A 493 -10.98 40.71 -10.20
N SER A 494 -10.46 39.56 -9.78
CA SER A 494 -9.89 38.57 -10.71
C SER A 494 -10.99 37.95 -11.56
N LYS A 495 -10.71 37.73 -12.84
CA LYS A 495 -11.59 36.90 -13.66
C LYS A 495 -11.47 35.46 -13.17
N PRO A 496 -12.59 34.80 -12.79
CA PRO A 496 -12.54 33.41 -12.38
C PRO A 496 -12.04 32.52 -13.54
N TRP A 497 -11.35 31.46 -13.20
CA TRP A 497 -10.90 30.47 -14.17
C TRP A 497 -10.97 29.07 -13.59
N SER A 498 -11.12 28.11 -14.46
CA SER A 498 -11.02 26.71 -14.09
C SER A 498 -10.47 25.87 -15.22
N LEU A 499 -9.97 24.70 -14.87
CA LEU A 499 -9.57 23.68 -15.83
C LEU A 499 -10.13 22.33 -15.42
N VAL A 500 -10.38 21.47 -16.40
CA VAL A 500 -10.74 20.06 -16.21
C VAL A 500 -9.54 19.21 -16.63
N ILE A 501 -9.00 18.46 -15.69
CA ILE A 501 -7.90 17.51 -15.97
C ILE A 501 -8.49 16.28 -16.66
N ASP A 502 -7.71 15.63 -17.52
CA ASP A 502 -8.09 14.35 -18.11
C ASP A 502 -8.34 13.31 -17.02
N LEU A 503 -9.51 12.66 -17.09
CA LEU A 503 -9.94 11.71 -16.07
C LEU A 503 -9.12 10.43 -16.04
N GLU A 504 -8.70 9.98 -17.21
CA GLU A 504 -8.00 8.69 -17.37
C GLU A 504 -6.48 8.86 -17.32
N ARG A 505 -5.98 9.98 -17.84
CA ARG A 505 -4.55 10.28 -17.91
C ARG A 505 -4.27 11.73 -17.55
N PRO A 506 -4.23 12.06 -16.23
CA PRO A 506 -4.04 13.43 -15.76
C PRO A 506 -2.65 14.00 -16.10
N SER A 507 -1.65 13.12 -16.18
CA SER A 507 -0.28 13.49 -16.49
C SER A 507 0.46 12.37 -17.20
N THR A 508 1.48 12.75 -17.97
CA THR A 508 2.48 11.83 -18.50
C THR A 508 3.84 12.24 -17.96
N MET A 509 4.57 11.29 -17.39
CA MET A 509 5.92 11.48 -16.88
C MET A 509 6.90 10.58 -17.61
N LYS A 510 8.10 11.11 -17.90
CA LYS A 510 9.24 10.36 -18.41
C LYS A 510 10.47 10.73 -17.61
N PHE A 511 11.16 9.74 -17.07
CA PHE A 511 12.39 9.88 -16.30
C PHE A 511 13.58 9.39 -17.13
N ASP A 512 14.45 10.32 -17.53
CA ASP A 512 15.55 10.03 -18.43
C ASP A 512 16.67 11.07 -18.29
N ASP A 513 17.91 10.62 -18.27
CA ASP A 513 19.13 11.46 -18.23
C ASP A 513 19.12 12.59 -17.15
N GLY A 514 18.71 12.23 -15.94
CA GLY A 514 18.61 13.17 -14.82
C GLY A 514 17.43 14.15 -14.92
N VAL A 515 16.54 13.98 -15.90
CA VAL A 515 15.45 14.90 -16.17
C VAL A 515 14.09 14.19 -16.02
N ALA A 516 13.20 14.82 -15.27
CA ALA A 516 11.79 14.47 -15.19
C ALA A 516 11.01 15.33 -16.19
N ASN A 517 10.61 14.76 -17.32
CA ASN A 517 9.74 15.39 -18.28
C ASN A 517 8.29 15.15 -17.89
N VAL A 518 7.49 16.19 -17.82
CA VAL A 518 6.10 16.14 -17.38
C VAL A 518 5.19 16.78 -18.40
N THR A 519 4.08 16.12 -18.71
CA THR A 519 2.98 16.68 -19.47
C THR A 519 1.71 16.58 -18.63
N ILE A 520 0.99 17.67 -18.44
CA ILE A 520 -0.34 17.66 -17.83
C ILE A 520 -1.37 17.75 -18.95
N HIS A 521 -2.35 16.84 -18.92
CA HIS A 521 -3.41 16.74 -19.89
C HIS A 521 -4.69 17.38 -19.35
N THR A 522 -5.21 18.37 -20.07
CA THR A 522 -6.45 19.06 -19.71
C THR A 522 -7.47 18.92 -20.83
N LEU A 523 -8.74 18.74 -20.47
CA LEU A 523 -9.84 18.57 -21.43
C LEU A 523 -10.56 19.88 -21.75
N GLN A 524 -10.56 20.81 -20.81
CA GLN A 524 -11.36 22.02 -20.89
C GLN A 524 -10.75 23.13 -20.04
N TRP A 525 -10.93 24.36 -20.49
CA TRP A 525 -10.59 25.57 -19.75
C TRP A 525 -11.76 26.53 -19.73
N MET A 526 -11.93 27.25 -18.62
CA MET A 526 -12.85 28.37 -18.48
C MET A 526 -12.05 29.61 -18.10
N LEU A 527 -12.33 30.74 -18.74
CA LEU A 527 -11.71 32.03 -18.46
C LEU A 527 -12.79 33.13 -18.45
N GLY A 528 -13.19 33.54 -17.24
CA GLY A 528 -14.40 34.33 -17.03
C GLY A 528 -15.63 33.52 -17.47
N ASP A 529 -16.45 34.10 -18.32
CA ASP A 529 -17.65 33.47 -18.89
C ASP A 529 -17.38 32.62 -20.11
N LYS A 530 -16.11 32.59 -20.61
CA LYS A 530 -15.76 31.90 -21.83
C LYS A 530 -15.22 30.50 -21.54
N GLN A 531 -15.82 29.53 -22.21
CA GLN A 531 -15.45 28.12 -22.14
C GLN A 531 -14.69 27.70 -23.40
N TYR A 532 -13.56 27.02 -23.21
CA TYR A 532 -12.75 26.42 -24.25
C TYR A 532 -12.76 24.89 -24.02
N THR A 533 -13.42 24.17 -24.94
CA THR A 533 -13.60 22.71 -24.85
C THR A 533 -12.49 21.93 -25.54
N ARG A 534 -11.48 22.61 -26.05
CA ARG A 534 -10.32 22.00 -26.68
C ARG A 534 -9.37 21.49 -25.64
N ALA A 535 -8.95 20.23 -25.78
CA ALA A 535 -7.92 19.63 -24.93
C ALA A 535 -6.55 20.28 -25.15
N VAL A 536 -5.85 20.53 -24.05
CA VAL A 536 -4.57 21.24 -24.02
C VAL A 536 -3.56 20.46 -23.20
N ASP A 537 -2.37 20.31 -23.75
CA ASP A 537 -1.22 19.71 -23.08
C ASP A 537 -0.24 20.79 -22.61
N ILE A 538 0.16 20.71 -21.35
CA ILE A 538 1.13 21.61 -20.71
C ILE A 538 2.41 20.82 -20.45
N HIS A 539 3.51 21.19 -21.11
CA HIS A 539 4.79 20.48 -21.03
C HIS A 539 5.81 21.28 -20.24
N PHE A 540 6.49 20.63 -19.35
CA PHE A 540 7.65 21.19 -18.63
C PHE A 540 8.61 20.06 -18.21
N ALA A 541 9.84 20.42 -17.91
CA ALA A 541 10.87 19.46 -17.49
C ALA A 541 11.65 19.99 -16.31
N TYR A 542 12.04 19.09 -15.41
CA TYR A 542 12.91 19.41 -14.28
C TYR A 542 14.13 18.50 -14.27
N ARG A 543 15.31 19.12 -14.16
CA ARG A 543 16.51 18.41 -13.76
C ARG A 543 16.47 18.22 -12.25
N VAL A 544 16.73 16.99 -11.82
CA VAL A 544 16.68 16.62 -10.41
C VAL A 544 18.08 16.30 -9.93
N GLU A 545 18.52 17.01 -8.91
CA GLU A 545 19.88 16.89 -8.40
C GLU A 545 19.89 16.79 -6.87
N ASN A 546 20.88 16.06 -6.34
CA ASN A 546 21.16 16.06 -4.92
C ASN A 546 21.96 17.31 -4.55
N SER A 547 21.54 18.02 -3.52
CA SER A 547 22.25 19.17 -2.97
C SER A 547 22.46 19.02 -1.45
N ARG A 548 23.41 19.77 -0.89
CA ARG A 548 23.65 19.77 0.58
C ARG A 548 22.43 20.13 1.42
N LEU A 549 21.44 20.79 0.81
CA LEU A 549 20.23 21.25 1.49
C LEU A 549 18.99 20.42 1.13
N GLY A 550 19.17 19.29 0.45
CA GLY A 550 18.10 18.40 0.00
C GLY A 550 18.03 18.28 -1.52
N MET A 551 16.92 17.81 -2.04
CA MET A 551 16.71 17.61 -3.46
C MET A 551 16.36 18.95 -4.14
N LEU A 552 17.10 19.29 -5.19
CA LEU A 552 16.90 20.48 -6.01
C LEU A 552 16.25 20.09 -7.33
N PHE A 553 15.17 20.75 -7.66
CA PHE A 553 14.53 20.68 -8.95
C PHE A 553 14.79 21.98 -9.69
N THR A 554 15.47 21.91 -10.83
CA THR A 554 15.71 23.07 -11.69
C THR A 554 14.99 22.84 -13.01
N ARG A 555 14.08 23.76 -13.36
CA ARG A 555 13.35 23.66 -14.63
C ARG A 555 14.30 23.77 -15.81
N VAL A 556 14.12 22.87 -16.77
CA VAL A 556 14.88 22.82 -18.01
C VAL A 556 14.04 23.43 -19.13
N GLY A 557 14.44 24.60 -19.58
CA GLY A 557 13.72 25.33 -20.64
C GLY A 557 12.42 25.99 -20.16
N GLU A 558 11.60 26.37 -21.11
CA GLU A 558 10.33 27.06 -20.87
C GLU A 558 9.15 26.09 -20.82
N VAL A 559 8.09 26.48 -20.10
CA VAL A 559 6.80 25.79 -20.19
C VAL A 559 6.24 25.95 -21.60
N ARG A 560 5.79 24.86 -22.19
CA ARG A 560 5.15 24.86 -23.53
C ARG A 560 3.70 24.42 -23.41
N VAL A 561 2.85 25.05 -24.21
CA VAL A 561 1.42 24.72 -24.27
C VAL A 561 1.09 24.32 -25.70
N THR A 562 0.54 23.14 -25.87
CA THR A 562 0.17 22.60 -27.20
C THR A 562 -1.29 22.14 -27.19
N ALA A 563 -1.94 22.22 -28.34
CA ALA A 563 -3.23 21.60 -28.53
C ALA A 563 -3.06 20.08 -28.63
N ALA A 564 -3.79 19.31 -27.82
CA ALA A 564 -3.67 17.85 -27.78
C ALA A 564 -4.06 17.18 -29.13
N ASP A 565 -4.91 17.86 -29.95
CA ASP A 565 -5.30 17.37 -31.27
C ASP A 565 -4.30 17.72 -32.40
N GLY A 566 -3.20 18.40 -32.07
CA GLY A 566 -2.15 18.80 -32.99
C GLY A 566 -2.55 19.88 -34.01
N ARG A 567 -3.77 20.39 -33.98
CA ARG A 567 -4.23 21.43 -34.92
C ARG A 567 -3.73 22.81 -34.50
N PRO A 568 -3.53 23.75 -35.45
CA PRO A 568 -3.21 25.13 -35.12
C PRO A 568 -4.25 25.77 -34.19
N TRP A 569 -3.79 26.68 -33.35
CA TRP A 569 -4.65 27.50 -32.50
C TRP A 569 -5.53 28.42 -33.32
N THR A 570 -6.77 28.59 -32.93
CA THR A 570 -7.60 29.68 -33.48
C THR A 570 -7.02 31.03 -33.03
N ALA A 571 -7.37 32.12 -33.75
CA ALA A 571 -6.88 33.46 -33.41
C ALA A 571 -7.25 33.88 -31.98
N ASP A 572 -8.41 33.46 -31.50
CA ASP A 572 -8.88 33.72 -30.16
C ASP A 572 -8.12 32.91 -29.09
N GLU A 573 -7.94 31.61 -29.33
CA GLU A 573 -7.13 30.75 -28.44
C GLU A 573 -5.69 31.26 -28.34
N ALA A 574 -5.08 31.61 -29.49
CA ALA A 574 -3.71 32.12 -29.54
C ALA A 574 -3.55 33.46 -28.80
N SER A 575 -4.58 34.32 -28.83
CA SER A 575 -4.50 35.66 -28.22
C SER A 575 -4.98 35.71 -26.75
N GLN A 576 -5.85 34.81 -26.33
CA GLN A 576 -6.45 34.82 -24.97
C GLN A 576 -6.07 33.62 -24.12
N LEU A 577 -6.31 32.42 -24.63
CA LEU A 577 -6.15 31.17 -23.83
C LEU A 577 -4.69 30.81 -23.62
N VAL A 578 -3.89 30.72 -24.69
CA VAL A 578 -2.48 30.26 -24.61
C VAL A 578 -1.64 31.15 -23.70
N PRO A 579 -1.66 32.51 -23.84
CA PRO A 579 -0.92 33.38 -22.93
C PRO A 579 -1.37 33.26 -21.47
N PHE A 580 -2.68 33.07 -21.25
CA PHE A 580 -3.23 32.86 -19.91
C PHE A 580 -2.70 31.56 -19.28
N ILE A 581 -2.78 30.42 -20.00
CA ILE A 581 -2.26 29.13 -19.53
C ILE A 581 -0.76 29.23 -19.24
N LEU A 582 0.03 29.84 -20.13
CA LEU A 582 1.47 30.02 -19.95
C LEU A 582 1.78 30.83 -18.67
N ALA A 583 1.06 31.93 -18.43
CA ALA A 583 1.27 32.76 -17.24
C ALA A 583 0.97 31.95 -15.96
N LYS A 584 -0.15 31.24 -15.91
CA LYS A 584 -0.53 30.42 -14.77
C LYS A 584 0.43 29.24 -14.56
N SER A 585 0.82 28.57 -15.64
CA SER A 585 1.74 27.42 -15.59
C SER A 585 3.15 27.84 -15.14
N ASN A 586 3.68 28.98 -15.63
CA ASN A 586 4.96 29.49 -15.15
C ASN A 586 4.93 29.85 -13.67
N ALA A 587 3.81 30.35 -13.16
CA ALA A 587 3.66 30.62 -11.73
C ALA A 587 3.54 29.34 -10.88
N MET A 588 2.88 28.30 -11.39
CA MET A 588 2.76 26.99 -10.71
C MET A 588 4.08 26.22 -10.74
N PHE A 589 4.73 26.16 -11.90
CA PHE A 589 5.94 25.39 -12.15
C PHE A 589 7.16 26.29 -12.16
N GLN A 590 7.54 26.74 -10.96
CA GLN A 590 8.64 27.69 -10.76
C GLN A 590 9.97 27.16 -11.32
N GLU A 591 10.90 28.07 -11.64
CA GLU A 591 12.21 27.72 -12.20
C GLU A 591 13.05 26.86 -11.28
N GLN A 592 12.87 27.00 -9.97
CA GLN A 592 13.53 26.17 -8.97
C GLN A 592 12.55 25.75 -7.87
N GLY A 593 12.57 24.46 -7.54
CA GLY A 593 11.91 23.88 -6.38
C GLY A 593 12.94 23.17 -5.50
N ARG A 594 12.75 23.22 -4.19
CA ARG A 594 13.62 22.53 -3.25
C ARG A 594 12.79 21.72 -2.27
N PHE A 595 13.15 20.46 -2.11
CA PHE A 595 12.63 19.61 -1.04
C PHE A 595 13.74 19.41 -0.02
N SER A 596 13.55 19.92 1.18
CA SER A 596 14.48 19.77 2.29
C SER A 596 14.56 18.32 2.77
N SER A 597 15.62 17.99 3.48
CA SER A 597 15.79 16.71 4.18
C SER A 597 14.56 16.37 5.00
N LEU A 598 14.22 15.08 5.04
CA LEU A 598 13.12 14.59 5.87
C LEU A 598 13.42 14.81 7.35
N ILE A 599 12.62 15.64 7.99
CA ILE A 599 12.58 15.73 9.45
C ILE A 599 11.50 14.74 9.90
N LEU A 600 11.94 13.63 10.48
CA LEU A 600 11.00 12.66 11.05
C LEU A 600 10.38 13.25 12.32
N PRO A 601 9.06 13.05 12.55
CA PRO A 601 8.40 13.64 13.70
C PRO A 601 9.03 13.12 15.00
N ARG A 602 9.38 14.04 15.90
CA ARG A 602 9.72 13.74 17.29
C ARG A 602 8.41 13.61 18.06
N GLY A 603 8.17 12.48 18.70
CA GLY A 603 6.98 12.25 19.53
C GLY A 603 7.20 11.12 20.52
N GLU A 604 6.36 11.06 21.57
CA GLU A 604 6.29 9.90 22.46
C GLU A 604 6.00 8.65 21.61
N GLY A 605 6.90 7.68 21.64
CA GLY A 605 6.86 6.46 20.85
C GLY A 605 7.78 6.43 19.61
N PHE A 606 8.27 7.58 19.15
CA PHE A 606 9.36 7.63 18.17
C PHE A 606 10.62 8.02 18.92
N GLY A 607 11.62 7.15 18.99
CA GLY A 607 12.90 7.42 19.67
C GLY A 607 13.55 8.73 19.22
N PRO A 608 14.75 9.06 19.70
CA PRO A 608 15.46 10.28 19.37
C PRO A 608 15.93 10.22 17.91
N LEU A 609 14.98 10.31 16.96
CA LEU A 609 15.31 10.35 15.56
C LEU A 609 16.10 11.58 15.23
N GLY A 610 17.27 11.30 14.72
CA GLY A 610 18.07 12.26 14.03
C GLY A 610 17.40 12.72 12.73
N GLN A 611 17.86 13.80 12.20
CA GLN A 611 17.58 14.23 10.85
C GLN A 611 18.23 13.21 9.90
N ILE A 612 17.42 12.53 9.07
CA ILE A 612 17.95 11.75 7.95
C ILE A 612 18.21 12.69 6.78
N THR A 613 19.38 12.56 6.18
CA THR A 613 19.81 13.41 5.07
C THR A 613 19.67 12.69 3.74
N LEU A 614 19.35 13.43 2.71
CA LEU A 614 19.28 12.91 1.36
C LEU A 614 20.68 12.49 0.89
N GLY A 615 20.89 11.22 0.60
CA GLY A 615 22.16 10.65 0.13
C GLY A 615 22.16 10.31 -1.36
N GLN A 616 21.04 9.85 -1.90
CA GLN A 616 20.90 9.43 -3.30
C GLN A 616 19.72 10.11 -3.95
N VAL A 617 19.93 10.62 -5.16
CA VAL A 617 18.88 11.03 -6.09
C VAL A 617 19.29 10.57 -7.49
N GLN A 618 18.41 9.85 -8.17
CA GLN A 618 18.62 9.40 -9.53
C GLN A 618 17.30 9.52 -10.29
N CYS A 619 17.35 10.00 -11.53
CA CYS A 619 16.20 10.14 -12.41
C CYS A 619 16.61 9.65 -13.80
N ASP A 620 16.46 8.34 -14.05
CA ASP A 620 16.97 7.71 -15.28
C ASP A 620 16.25 6.39 -15.59
N ASN A 621 16.24 6.01 -16.86
CA ASN A 621 15.69 4.72 -17.33
C ASN A 621 14.27 4.44 -16.83
N GLY A 622 13.44 5.46 -16.77
CA GLY A 622 12.05 5.35 -16.30
C GLY A 622 11.91 5.35 -14.78
N TRP A 623 12.98 5.40 -14.00
CA TRP A 623 12.97 5.38 -12.55
C TRP A 623 13.39 6.70 -11.91
N PHE A 624 12.67 7.07 -10.88
CA PHE A 624 13.04 8.11 -9.93
C PHE A 624 13.38 7.46 -8.59
N VAL A 625 14.65 7.54 -8.19
CA VAL A 625 15.17 6.90 -6.97
C VAL A 625 15.63 7.96 -6.01
N ILE A 626 15.18 7.86 -4.76
CA ILE A 626 15.64 8.67 -3.63
C ILE A 626 16.08 7.78 -2.49
N GLY A 627 17.21 8.11 -1.87
CA GLY A 627 17.76 7.41 -0.71
C GLY A 627 18.18 8.39 0.37
N TYR A 628 17.77 8.13 1.60
CA TYR A 628 18.14 8.88 2.81
C TYR A 628 19.11 8.04 3.65
N GLN A 629 20.11 8.72 4.26
CA GLN A 629 21.17 8.14 5.09
C GLN A 629 21.23 8.75 6.48
#